data_13e068711dc6c8b75ee223b31f4d318b
#
_entry.id   13e068711dc6c8b75ee223b31f4d318b
#
_cell.length_a   1.000
_cell.length_b   1.000
_cell.length_c   1.000
_cell.angle_alpha   90.00
_cell.angle_beta   90.00
_cell.angle_gamma   90.00
#
_symmetry.space_group_name_H-M   'P 1'
#
loop_
_entity.id
_entity.type
_entity.pdbx_description
1 polymer ?
#
loop_
_entity_poly.entity_id
_entity_poly.type
_entity_poly.pdbx_seq_one_letter_code
_entity_poly.pdbx_strand_id
1 'polypeptide(L)'
;HKRYSMNQLCRIININMLKSALPLEEICGLLTYINGSLDDDSDDLIDDSRLYFFFVRLAARARYIGGTQSWDDALEEVAADYQETVPGARQKLITVLRIMLTAWVAAQLRLQAEKMIIELK
;
A
#
# COMPACT_ATOMS: atom_id res chain seq x y z
N HIS A 1 -27.39 0.16 12.40
CA HIS A 1 -25.94 0.35 12.36
C HIS A 1 -25.33 -0.49 11.27
N LYS A 2 -24.69 0.17 10.33
CA LYS A 2 -23.85 -0.55 9.39
C LYS A 2 -22.51 -0.86 10.06
N ARG A 3 -22.16 -2.13 10.10
CA ARG A 3 -20.81 -2.52 10.49
C ARG A 3 -20.00 -2.79 9.25
N TYR A 4 -18.83 -2.20 9.20
CA TYR A 4 -17.89 -2.50 8.12
C TYR A 4 -17.14 -3.77 8.46
N SER A 5 -16.91 -4.62 7.45
CA SER A 5 -16.00 -5.74 7.62
C SER A 5 -14.57 -5.23 7.80
N MET A 6 -13.68 -6.09 8.27
CA MET A 6 -12.26 -5.76 8.38
C MET A 6 -11.70 -5.36 7.02
N ASN A 7 -12.08 -6.06 5.95
CA ASN A 7 -11.62 -5.73 4.61
C ASN A 7 -12.10 -4.36 4.16
N GLN A 8 -13.37 -4.02 4.43
CA GLN A 8 -13.90 -2.69 4.09
C GLN A 8 -13.16 -1.59 4.83
N LEU A 9 -12.90 -1.77 6.12
CA LEU A 9 -12.16 -0.79 6.90
C LEU A 9 -10.74 -0.62 6.38
N CYS A 10 -10.06 -1.72 6.07
CA CYS A 10 -8.69 -1.67 5.57
C CYS A 10 -8.63 -1.02 4.19
N ARG A 11 -9.66 -1.23 3.34
CA ARG A 11 -9.73 -0.55 2.05
C ARG A 11 -9.84 0.96 2.24
N ILE A 12 -10.67 1.40 3.17
CA ILE A 12 -10.81 2.83 3.50
C ILE A 12 -9.46 3.38 4.00
N ILE A 13 -8.78 2.65 4.87
CA ILE A 13 -7.48 3.06 5.40
C ILE A 13 -6.46 3.17 4.26
N ASN A 14 -6.41 2.19 3.38
CA ASN A 14 -5.50 2.21 2.23
C ASN A 14 -5.76 3.42 1.34
N ILE A 15 -7.03 3.71 1.06
CA ILE A 15 -7.40 4.89 0.28
C ILE A 15 -6.93 6.16 0.98
N ASN A 16 -7.19 6.28 2.28
CA ASN A 16 -6.82 7.46 3.05
C ASN A 16 -5.31 7.69 3.10
N MET A 17 -4.52 6.61 3.16
CA MET A 17 -3.06 6.73 3.14
C MET A 17 -2.54 7.29 1.83
N LEU A 18 -3.18 6.94 0.73
CA LEU A 18 -2.67 7.22 -0.61
C LEU A 18 -3.24 8.51 -1.21
N LYS A 19 -4.37 8.99 -0.70
CA LYS A 19 -5.10 10.10 -1.33
C LYS A 19 -4.34 11.43 -1.34
N SER A 20 -3.36 11.61 -0.48
CA SER A 20 -2.55 12.82 -0.50
C SER A 20 -1.47 12.80 -1.58
N ALA A 21 -1.19 11.64 -2.14
CA ALA A 21 -0.16 11.49 -3.17
C ALA A 21 -0.72 11.11 -4.53
N LEU A 22 -1.88 10.46 -4.57
CA LEU A 22 -2.47 9.96 -5.82
C LEU A 22 -3.93 10.37 -5.92
N PRO A 23 -4.42 10.62 -7.16
CA PRO A 23 -5.85 10.83 -7.38
C PRO A 23 -6.66 9.59 -6.97
N LEU A 24 -7.87 9.82 -6.47
CA LEU A 24 -8.76 8.74 -6.02
C LEU A 24 -8.97 7.67 -7.10
N GLU A 25 -9.13 8.11 -8.34
CA GLU A 25 -9.34 7.19 -9.46
C GLU A 25 -8.17 6.21 -9.64
N GLU A 26 -6.94 6.72 -9.50
CA GLU A 26 -5.75 5.87 -9.59
C GLU A 26 -5.65 4.91 -8.41
N ILE A 27 -6.01 5.38 -7.21
CA ILE A 27 -6.01 4.52 -6.02
C ILE A 27 -7.00 3.38 -6.19
N CYS A 28 -8.21 3.69 -6.64
CA CYS A 28 -9.24 2.67 -6.84
C CYS A 28 -8.82 1.68 -7.92
N GLY A 29 -8.18 2.15 -8.99
CA GLY A 29 -7.65 1.27 -10.03
C GLY A 29 -6.57 0.34 -9.51
N LEU A 30 -5.68 0.84 -8.67
CA LEU A 30 -4.62 0.04 -8.06
C LEU A 30 -5.20 -1.05 -7.16
N LEU A 31 -6.14 -0.69 -6.30
CA LEU A 31 -6.73 -1.65 -5.37
C LEU A 31 -7.56 -2.69 -6.11
N THR A 32 -8.27 -2.30 -7.16
CA THR A 32 -9.03 -3.24 -7.99
C THR A 32 -8.08 -4.19 -8.73
N TYR A 33 -6.93 -3.70 -9.18
CA TYR A 33 -5.94 -4.54 -9.85
C TYR A 33 -5.50 -5.72 -8.98
N ILE A 34 -5.33 -5.50 -7.68
CA ILE A 34 -4.82 -6.55 -6.77
C ILE A 34 -5.96 -7.30 -6.06
N ASN A 35 -7.04 -6.60 -5.73
CA ASN A 35 -8.14 -7.19 -4.94
C ASN A 35 -9.31 -7.65 -5.80
N GLY A 36 -9.35 -7.25 -7.07
CA GLY A 36 -10.50 -7.51 -7.90
C GLY A 36 -11.72 -6.69 -7.48
N SER A 37 -12.90 -7.14 -7.89
CA SER A 37 -14.16 -6.49 -7.53
C SER A 37 -14.52 -6.78 -6.08
N LEU A 38 -15.10 -5.80 -5.38
CA LEU A 38 -15.59 -6.00 -4.02
C LEU A 38 -16.70 -7.06 -3.95
N ASP A 39 -17.40 -7.28 -5.05
CA ASP A 39 -18.53 -8.22 -5.10
C ASP A 39 -18.13 -9.63 -5.47
N ASP A 40 -16.88 -9.83 -5.89
CA ASP A 40 -16.41 -11.14 -6.35
C ASP A 40 -15.05 -11.45 -5.75
N ASP A 41 -15.05 -12.25 -4.68
CA ASP A 41 -13.84 -12.66 -3.98
C ASP A 41 -12.98 -13.62 -4.78
N SER A 42 -13.51 -14.21 -5.87
CA SER A 42 -12.76 -15.20 -6.64
C SER A 42 -11.59 -14.60 -7.41
N ASP A 43 -11.62 -13.28 -7.67
CA ASP A 43 -10.56 -12.59 -8.40
C ASP A 43 -9.46 -12.05 -7.48
N ASP A 44 -9.65 -12.15 -6.16
CA ASP A 44 -8.73 -11.54 -5.20
C ASP A 44 -7.41 -12.27 -5.17
N LEU A 45 -6.33 -11.58 -5.50
CA LEU A 45 -4.98 -12.08 -5.25
C LEU A 45 -4.63 -11.95 -3.78
N ILE A 46 -5.16 -10.92 -3.14
CA ILE A 46 -4.97 -10.67 -1.72
C ILE A 46 -6.13 -9.77 -1.26
N ASP A 47 -6.64 -10.01 -0.06
CA ASP A 47 -7.69 -9.15 0.47
C ASP A 47 -7.12 -7.85 1.05
N ASP A 48 -8.00 -6.87 1.31
CA ASP A 48 -7.59 -5.55 1.77
C ASP A 48 -6.87 -5.57 3.12
N SER A 49 -7.30 -6.45 4.02
CA SER A 49 -6.68 -6.52 5.35
C SER A 49 -5.26 -7.07 5.28
N ARG A 50 -5.03 -8.08 4.45
CA ARG A 50 -3.69 -8.63 4.27
C ARG A 50 -2.79 -7.67 3.51
N LEU A 51 -3.32 -6.98 2.51
CA LEU A 51 -2.56 -5.94 1.80
C LEU A 51 -2.10 -4.87 2.76
N TYR A 52 -3.00 -4.39 3.61
CA TYR A 52 -2.66 -3.40 4.63
C TYR A 52 -1.57 -3.93 5.58
N PHE A 53 -1.72 -5.16 6.03
CA PHE A 53 -0.74 -5.81 6.91
C PHE A 53 0.65 -5.86 6.28
N PHE A 54 0.73 -6.29 5.02
CA PHE A 54 2.01 -6.31 4.31
C PHE A 54 2.59 -4.92 4.14
N PHE A 55 1.73 -3.93 3.86
CA PHE A 55 2.19 -2.56 3.70
C PHE A 55 2.75 -2.00 5.00
N VAL A 56 2.10 -2.24 6.13
CA VAL A 56 2.58 -1.78 7.44
C VAL A 56 3.95 -2.38 7.75
N ARG A 57 4.12 -3.65 7.48
CA ARG A 57 5.42 -4.31 7.67
C ARG A 57 6.50 -3.69 6.77
N LEU A 58 6.14 -3.44 5.52
CA LEU A 58 7.06 -2.83 4.56
C LEU A 58 7.44 -1.42 5.00
N ALA A 59 6.49 -0.61 5.41
CA ALA A 59 6.75 0.76 5.84
C ALA A 59 7.65 0.79 7.08
N ALA A 60 7.44 -0.14 8.01
CA ALA A 60 8.29 -0.25 9.19
C ALA A 60 9.73 -0.60 8.83
N ARG A 61 9.90 -1.52 7.88
CA ARG A 61 11.24 -1.87 7.39
C ARG A 61 11.91 -0.71 6.67
N ALA A 62 11.13 0.01 5.86
CA ALA A 62 11.66 1.11 5.05
C ALA A 62 12.21 2.26 5.91
N ARG A 63 11.73 2.42 7.13
CA ARG A 63 12.24 3.45 8.05
C ARG A 63 13.70 3.26 8.41
N TYR A 64 14.17 2.01 8.43
CA TYR A 64 15.53 1.68 8.84
C TYR A 64 16.47 1.56 7.67
N ILE A 65 15.97 1.73 6.45
CA ILE A 65 16.76 1.54 5.25
C ILE A 65 16.92 2.91 4.59
N GLY A 66 18.18 3.34 4.44
CA GLY A 66 18.51 4.71 4.04
C GLY A 66 18.44 5.04 2.56
N GLY A 67 17.82 4.21 1.70
CA GLY A 67 17.78 4.52 0.28
C GLY A 67 16.90 3.57 -0.50
N THR A 68 16.62 3.94 -1.74
CA THR A 68 15.71 3.18 -2.61
C THR A 68 16.23 1.81 -3.01
N GLN A 69 17.54 1.60 -3.02
CA GLN A 69 18.12 0.30 -3.36
C GLN A 69 17.72 -0.79 -2.38
N SER A 70 17.58 -0.41 -1.13
CA SER A 70 17.25 -1.35 -0.06
C SER A 70 15.77 -1.73 -0.03
N TRP A 71 14.94 -1.02 -0.80
CA TRP A 71 13.52 -1.36 -0.90
C TRP A 71 13.31 -2.71 -1.57
N ASP A 72 14.17 -3.09 -2.52
CA ASP A 72 14.03 -4.38 -3.19
C ASP A 72 14.16 -5.52 -2.18
N ASP A 73 15.13 -5.45 -1.29
CA ASP A 73 15.29 -6.47 -0.25
C ASP A 73 14.13 -6.49 0.72
N ALA A 74 13.65 -5.32 1.13
CA ALA A 74 12.51 -5.21 2.03
C ALA A 74 11.24 -5.77 1.39
N LEU A 75 11.02 -5.48 0.10
CA LEU A 75 9.87 -5.99 -0.63
C LEU A 75 9.90 -7.52 -0.75
N GLU A 76 11.04 -8.08 -1.11
CA GLU A 76 11.19 -9.53 -1.20
C GLU A 76 10.95 -10.20 0.15
N GLU A 77 11.50 -9.62 1.20
CA GLU A 77 11.39 -10.15 2.55
C GLU A 77 9.95 -10.15 3.04
N VAL A 78 9.25 -9.04 2.84
CA VAL A 78 7.85 -8.92 3.26
C VAL A 78 6.96 -9.84 2.43
N ALA A 79 7.16 -9.89 1.12
CA ALA A 79 6.36 -10.71 0.23
C ALA A 79 6.63 -12.20 0.35
N ALA A 80 7.74 -12.59 1.00
CA ALA A 80 8.07 -14.01 1.17
C ALA A 80 7.00 -14.77 1.93
N ASP A 81 6.25 -14.10 2.81
CA ASP A 81 5.17 -14.72 3.57
C ASP A 81 3.88 -14.89 2.78
N TYR A 82 3.81 -14.31 1.58
CA TYR A 82 2.64 -14.43 0.73
C TYR A 82 2.66 -15.75 -0.03
N GLN A 83 1.60 -16.53 0.13
CA GLN A 83 1.44 -17.78 -0.61
C GLN A 83 0.71 -17.51 -1.92
N GLU A 84 1.39 -17.72 -3.03
CA GLU A 84 0.79 -17.48 -4.34
C GLU A 84 -0.39 -18.41 -4.57
N THR A 85 -1.52 -17.80 -4.96
CA THR A 85 -2.70 -18.55 -5.38
C THR A 85 -2.65 -18.87 -6.87
N VAL A 86 -1.99 -18.02 -7.64
CA VAL A 86 -1.77 -18.21 -9.07
C VAL A 86 -0.34 -17.79 -9.42
N PRO A 87 0.24 -18.33 -10.50
CA PRO A 87 1.59 -17.94 -10.91
C PRO A 87 1.69 -16.44 -11.17
N GLY A 88 2.73 -15.83 -10.64
CA GLY A 88 2.97 -14.39 -10.81
C GLY A 88 2.27 -13.50 -9.80
N ALA A 89 1.45 -14.04 -8.93
CA ALA A 89 0.72 -13.24 -7.94
C ALA A 89 1.66 -12.51 -6.98
N ARG A 90 2.74 -13.17 -6.55
CA ARG A 90 3.71 -12.52 -5.65
C ARG A 90 4.34 -11.30 -6.30
N GLN A 91 4.68 -11.40 -7.57
CA GLN A 91 5.28 -10.28 -8.29
C GLN A 91 4.30 -9.12 -8.43
N LYS A 92 3.03 -9.41 -8.65
CA LYS A 92 1.99 -8.38 -8.67
C LYS A 92 1.86 -7.70 -7.31
N LEU A 93 1.91 -8.48 -6.23
CA LEU A 93 1.87 -7.93 -4.88
C LEU A 93 3.07 -7.01 -4.64
N ILE A 94 4.27 -7.44 -5.01
CA ILE A 94 5.49 -6.64 -4.86
C ILE A 94 5.34 -5.32 -5.62
N THR A 95 4.83 -5.35 -6.83
CA THR A 95 4.61 -4.14 -7.63
C THR A 95 3.64 -3.18 -6.95
N VAL A 96 2.51 -3.70 -6.46
CA VAL A 96 1.53 -2.88 -5.77
C VAL A 96 2.10 -2.28 -4.48
N LEU A 97 2.82 -3.08 -3.70
CA LEU A 97 3.45 -2.59 -2.47
C LEU A 97 4.50 -1.52 -2.75
N ARG A 98 5.26 -1.66 -3.85
CA ARG A 98 6.22 -0.64 -4.26
C ARG A 98 5.53 0.67 -4.61
N ILE A 99 4.42 0.59 -5.33
CA ILE A 99 3.63 1.79 -5.68
C ILE A 99 3.09 2.45 -4.40
N MET A 100 2.54 1.67 -3.49
CA MET A 100 2.02 2.18 -2.22
C MET A 100 3.12 2.85 -1.39
N LEU A 101 4.27 2.22 -1.29
CA LEU A 101 5.40 2.77 -0.53
C LEU A 101 5.89 4.07 -1.18
N THR A 102 6.01 4.11 -2.49
CA THR A 102 6.43 5.31 -3.21
C THR A 102 5.48 6.47 -2.93
N ALA A 103 4.17 6.22 -3.04
CA ALA A 103 3.15 7.23 -2.76
C ALA A 103 3.19 7.70 -1.31
N TRP A 104 3.34 6.75 -0.38
CA TRP A 104 3.40 7.08 1.05
C TRP A 104 4.62 7.95 1.38
N VAL A 105 5.78 7.61 0.84
CA VAL A 105 7.00 8.41 1.04
C VAL A 105 6.84 9.79 0.43
N ALA A 106 6.27 9.89 -0.76
CA ALA A 106 6.01 11.19 -1.40
C ALA A 106 5.12 12.06 -0.51
N ALA A 107 4.07 11.48 0.07
CA ALA A 107 3.18 12.20 0.98
C ALA A 107 3.92 12.67 2.24
N GLN A 108 4.82 11.86 2.79
CA GLN A 108 5.62 12.24 3.95
C GLN A 108 6.56 13.40 3.64
N LEU A 109 7.20 13.35 2.47
CA LEU A 109 8.08 14.43 2.03
C LEU A 109 7.31 15.74 1.83
N ARG A 110 6.12 15.67 1.28
CA ARG A 110 5.25 16.84 1.13
C ARG A 110 4.91 17.45 2.47
N LEU A 111 4.56 16.62 3.46
CA LEU A 111 4.26 17.11 4.81
C LEU A 111 5.47 17.80 5.45
N GLN A 112 6.66 17.25 5.24
CA GLN A 112 7.89 17.88 5.72
C GLN A 112 8.10 19.24 5.09
N ALA A 113 7.89 19.36 3.78
CA ALA A 113 8.02 20.62 3.08
C ALA A 113 7.03 21.68 3.61
N GLU A 114 5.78 21.26 3.85
CA GLU A 114 4.77 22.15 4.41
C GLU A 114 5.17 22.65 5.82
N LYS A 115 5.72 21.77 6.65
CA LYS A 115 6.25 22.15 7.96
C LYS A 115 7.35 23.19 7.86
N MET A 116 8.28 23.01 6.93
CA MET A 116 9.37 23.97 6.73
C MET A 116 8.83 25.34 6.33
N ILE A 117 7.78 25.37 5.49
CA ILE A 117 7.14 26.62 5.10
C ILE A 117 6.55 27.32 6.31
N ILE A 118 5.89 26.58 7.19
CA ILE A 118 5.31 27.15 8.41
C ILE A 118 6.40 27.77 9.29
N GLU A 119 7.56 27.12 9.36
CA GLU A 119 8.67 27.59 10.18
C GLU A 119 9.31 28.88 9.64
N LEU A 120 9.08 29.22 8.38
CA LEU A 120 9.56 30.49 7.81
C LEU A 120 8.81 31.70 8.35
N LYS A 121 7.65 31.49 8.92
CA LYS A 121 6.85 32.57 9.47
C LYS A 121 7.15 32.72 10.95
#